data_8f0ce0c76ef440bdaa6796173b3572b9
#
_entry.id   8f0ce0c76ef440bdaa6796173b3572b9
#
_cell.length_a   1.000
_cell.length_b   1.000
_cell.length_c   1.000
_cell.angle_alpha   90.00
_cell.angle_beta   90.00
_cell.angle_gamma   90.00
#
_symmetry.space_group_name_H-M   'P 1'
#
loop_
_entity.id
_entity.type
_entity.pdbx_description
1 polymer ?
#
loop_
_entity_poly.entity_id
_entity_poly.type
_entity_poly.pdbx_seq_one_letter_code
_entity_poly.pdbx_strand_id
1 'polypeptide(L)'
;MKKNIQIFSILTILITGLIGCSAMQTDKEIYKGEKLNIGIVGKVPEINESKSTINFKKISLKGINNLDLKSYDAVIITKPYLSKAANKEYKDAYLNGHIPFFFVESKGSILPFVDNSLTYKQYADRVNDTQSYIVGVLGNPNGDNYNTWQYDYAIKNDKFDRTDVKDIYSRVFKTVEKEKRS
;
A
#
# COMPACT_ATOMS: atom_id res chain seq x y z
N MET A 1 -7.71 44.74 52.12
CA MET A 1 -6.64 44.29 51.13
C MET A 1 -6.63 42.80 50.84
N LYS A 2 -7.68 41.98 51.02
CA LYS A 2 -7.71 40.54 50.75
C LYS A 2 -8.61 40.14 49.58
N LYS A 3 -9.34 41.08 48.96
CA LYS A 3 -10.33 40.79 47.91
C LYS A 3 -9.78 40.86 46.47
N ASN A 4 -8.63 41.47 46.24
CA ASN A 4 -8.05 41.67 44.89
C ASN A 4 -7.06 40.59 44.46
N ILE A 5 -6.64 39.70 45.39
CA ILE A 5 -5.70 38.64 45.08
C ILE A 5 -6.38 37.41 44.42
N GLN A 6 -7.68 37.19 44.74
CA GLN A 6 -8.42 36.06 44.17
C GLN A 6 -8.84 36.24 42.68
N ILE A 7 -9.00 37.48 42.22
CA ILE A 7 -9.41 37.78 40.86
C ILE A 7 -8.24 37.60 39.89
N PHE A 8 -6.99 37.82 40.34
CA PHE A 8 -5.80 37.66 39.51
C PHE A 8 -5.43 36.19 39.28
N SER A 9 -5.80 35.31 40.23
CA SER A 9 -5.48 33.88 40.12
C SER A 9 -6.41 33.12 39.15
N ILE A 10 -7.64 33.62 38.92
CA ILE A 10 -8.62 32.99 38.01
C ILE A 10 -8.35 33.38 36.55
N LEU A 11 -7.78 34.55 36.30
CA LEU A 11 -7.47 35.01 34.94
C LEU A 11 -6.26 34.31 34.33
N THR A 12 -5.35 33.77 35.16
CA THR A 12 -4.13 33.09 34.66
C THR A 12 -4.42 31.65 34.20
N ILE A 13 -5.51 31.04 34.63
CA ILE A 13 -5.86 29.65 34.28
C ILE A 13 -6.60 29.57 32.94
N LEU A 14 -7.13 30.68 32.42
CA LEU A 14 -7.91 30.68 31.18
C LEU A 14 -7.07 30.81 29.90
N ILE A 15 -5.76 31.02 30.01
CA ILE A 15 -4.86 31.25 28.83
C ILE A 15 -4.11 29.99 28.40
N THR A 16 -4.14 28.89 29.17
CA THR A 16 -3.40 27.65 28.84
C THR A 16 -4.19 26.64 28.01
N GLY A 17 -5.40 26.97 27.55
CA GLY A 17 -6.29 26.05 26.81
C GLY A 17 -6.21 26.10 25.28
N LEU A 18 -5.31 26.89 24.68
CA LEU A 18 -5.21 27.06 23.23
C LEU A 18 -3.87 26.56 22.65
N ILE A 19 -3.27 25.52 23.22
CA ILE A 19 -2.20 24.80 22.51
C ILE A 19 -2.90 23.90 21.52
N GLY A 20 -3.07 24.47 20.32
CA GLY A 20 -3.76 23.90 19.19
C GLY A 20 -3.33 22.50 18.85
N CYS A 21 -4.27 21.71 18.39
CA CYS A 21 -4.01 20.62 17.51
C CYS A 21 -3.15 21.13 16.34
N SER A 22 -1.85 21.03 16.45
CA SER A 22 -0.99 21.01 15.27
C SER A 22 -1.47 19.84 14.48
N ALA A 23 -2.12 20.08 13.35
CA ALA A 23 -2.32 19.05 12.35
C ALA A 23 -0.95 18.42 12.16
N MET A 24 -0.78 17.15 12.57
CA MET A 24 0.42 16.39 12.28
C MET A 24 0.52 16.33 10.75
N GLN A 25 1.26 17.28 10.21
CA GLN A 25 1.73 17.21 8.86
C GLN A 25 2.70 16.03 8.86
N THR A 26 2.18 14.84 8.53
CA THR A 26 3.02 13.67 8.34
C THR A 26 3.93 14.01 7.17
N ASP A 27 5.18 14.32 7.48
CA ASP A 27 6.23 14.43 6.47
C ASP A 27 6.15 13.16 5.62
N LYS A 28 5.93 13.33 4.31
CA LYS A 28 5.84 12.22 3.37
C LYS A 28 7.19 11.52 3.34
N GLU A 29 7.28 10.46 4.10
CA GLU A 29 8.52 9.73 4.28
C GLU A 29 8.87 8.96 3.01
N ILE A 30 9.90 9.41 2.30
CA ILE A 30 10.44 8.73 1.11
C ILE A 30 11.25 7.51 1.56
N TYR A 31 11.07 6.37 0.89
CA TYR A 31 11.87 5.17 1.14
C TYR A 31 13.35 5.42 0.81
N LYS A 32 14.24 5.14 1.76
CA LYS A 32 15.70 5.31 1.68
C LYS A 32 16.47 4.03 2.04
N GLY A 33 15.79 2.88 2.01
CA GLY A 33 16.38 1.60 2.35
C GLY A 33 17.23 0.99 1.23
N GLU A 34 17.34 -0.33 1.23
CA GLU A 34 18.13 -1.10 0.27
C GLU A 34 17.62 -0.96 -1.16
N LYS A 35 18.49 -1.28 -2.13
CA LYS A 35 18.07 -1.37 -3.53
C LYS A 35 17.09 -2.51 -3.73
N LEU A 36 15.93 -2.22 -4.34
CA LEU A 36 14.89 -3.20 -4.65
C LEU A 36 14.74 -3.39 -6.16
N ASN A 37 14.59 -4.65 -6.58
CA ASN A 37 14.25 -5.05 -7.93
C ASN A 37 12.76 -5.38 -7.98
N ILE A 38 11.98 -4.55 -8.62
CA ILE A 38 10.52 -4.67 -8.67
C ILE A 38 10.08 -5.09 -10.06
N GLY A 39 9.48 -6.28 -10.17
CA GLY A 39 8.77 -6.69 -11.39
C GLY A 39 7.51 -5.85 -11.58
N ILE A 40 7.27 -5.33 -12.78
CA ILE A 40 6.09 -4.50 -13.05
C ILE A 40 5.31 -5.02 -14.26
N VAL A 41 4.04 -5.39 -14.03
CA VAL A 41 3.08 -5.72 -15.09
C VAL A 41 2.26 -4.47 -15.37
N GLY A 42 2.60 -3.79 -16.47
CA GLY A 42 1.93 -2.58 -16.91
C GLY A 42 2.83 -1.35 -16.94
N LYS A 43 2.25 -0.18 -16.64
CA LYS A 43 2.97 1.10 -16.66
C LYS A 43 3.77 1.28 -15.37
N VAL A 44 5.04 1.66 -15.48
CA VAL A 44 5.86 2.05 -14.34
C VAL A 44 5.23 3.29 -13.68
N PRO A 45 4.96 3.27 -12.37
CA PRO A 45 4.38 4.40 -11.66
C PRO A 45 5.38 5.55 -11.52
N GLU A 46 4.84 6.74 -11.26
CA GLU A 46 5.65 7.84 -10.77
C GLU A 46 5.87 7.67 -9.27
N ILE A 47 7.11 7.70 -8.84
CA ILE A 47 7.54 7.56 -7.44
C ILE A 47 8.48 8.69 -7.04
N ASN A 48 8.73 8.83 -5.74
CA ASN A 48 9.67 9.83 -5.20
C ASN A 48 11.10 9.29 -5.11
N GLU A 49 11.27 7.98 -5.13
CA GLU A 49 12.56 7.29 -5.01
C GLU A 49 13.40 7.41 -6.29
N SER A 50 14.71 7.34 -6.11
CA SER A 50 15.65 7.32 -7.24
C SER A 50 15.65 5.96 -7.95
N LYS A 51 16.05 5.95 -9.24
CA LYS A 51 16.26 4.70 -9.99
C LYS A 51 17.38 3.83 -9.43
N SER A 52 18.28 4.39 -8.65
CA SER A 52 19.34 3.63 -7.96
C SER A 52 18.77 2.85 -6.77
N THR A 53 17.70 3.34 -6.15
CA THR A 53 17.02 2.70 -5.02
C THR A 53 15.94 1.72 -5.50
N ILE A 54 15.11 2.11 -6.47
CA ILE A 54 14.04 1.25 -7.01
C ILE A 54 14.29 0.98 -8.48
N ASN A 55 14.57 -0.28 -8.79
CA ASN A 55 14.79 -0.75 -10.14
C ASN A 55 13.57 -1.51 -10.66
N PHE A 56 12.76 -0.85 -11.49
CA PHE A 56 11.62 -1.50 -12.14
C PHE A 56 12.06 -2.29 -13.37
N LYS A 57 11.65 -3.56 -13.43
CA LYS A 57 11.81 -4.43 -14.61
C LYS A 57 10.43 -4.80 -15.15
N LYS A 58 10.13 -4.40 -16.39
CA LYS A 58 8.87 -4.79 -17.04
C LYS A 58 8.81 -6.29 -17.25
N ILE A 59 7.72 -6.89 -16.83
CA ILE A 59 7.41 -8.31 -17.01
C ILE A 59 6.02 -8.46 -17.62
N SER A 60 5.78 -9.57 -18.31
CA SER A 60 4.43 -9.88 -18.79
C SER A 60 3.65 -10.63 -17.71
N LEU A 61 2.33 -10.48 -17.69
CA LEU A 61 1.49 -11.23 -16.78
C LEU A 61 1.67 -12.76 -16.96
N LYS A 62 1.74 -13.24 -18.21
CA LYS A 62 2.04 -14.65 -18.49
C LYS A 62 3.40 -15.13 -17.97
N GLY A 63 4.35 -14.20 -17.87
CA GLY A 63 5.69 -14.49 -17.35
C GLY A 63 5.68 -14.83 -15.86
N ILE A 64 4.69 -14.42 -15.07
CA ILE A 64 4.66 -14.64 -13.61
C ILE A 64 4.85 -16.14 -13.28
N ASN A 65 4.19 -17.03 -14.01
CA ASN A 65 4.27 -18.48 -13.76
C ASN A 65 5.58 -19.13 -14.24
N ASN A 66 6.36 -18.44 -15.07
CA ASN A 66 7.57 -19.00 -15.71
C ASN A 66 8.84 -18.23 -15.33
N LEU A 67 8.72 -17.14 -14.56
CA LEU A 67 9.85 -16.33 -14.14
C LEU A 67 10.58 -16.99 -12.96
N ASP A 68 11.89 -16.90 -13.00
CA ASP A 68 12.67 -17.01 -11.77
C ASP A 68 12.38 -15.78 -10.89
N LEU A 69 11.32 -15.90 -10.09
CA LEU A 69 10.87 -14.84 -9.17
C LEU A 69 11.94 -14.48 -8.14
N LYS A 70 12.96 -15.33 -7.92
CA LYS A 70 14.09 -15.06 -7.02
C LYS A 70 14.93 -13.86 -7.44
N SER A 71 14.82 -13.44 -8.71
CA SER A 71 15.52 -12.23 -9.20
C SER A 71 14.79 -10.92 -8.88
N TYR A 72 13.60 -11.00 -8.27
CA TYR A 72 12.77 -9.86 -7.87
C TYR A 72 12.53 -9.87 -6.36
N ASP A 73 12.42 -8.68 -5.78
CA ASP A 73 12.05 -8.51 -4.39
C ASP A 73 10.52 -8.38 -4.20
N ALA A 74 9.80 -7.98 -5.26
CA ALA A 74 8.33 -7.95 -5.33
C ALA A 74 7.84 -7.86 -6.78
N VAL A 75 6.55 -8.11 -7.00
CA VAL A 75 5.86 -7.84 -8.25
C VAL A 75 4.70 -6.86 -8.02
N ILE A 76 4.58 -5.84 -8.87
CA ILE A 76 3.46 -4.90 -8.89
C ILE A 76 2.66 -5.11 -10.18
N ILE A 77 1.34 -5.26 -10.04
CA ILE A 77 0.40 -5.44 -11.14
C ILE A 77 -0.56 -4.24 -11.18
N THR A 78 -0.56 -3.53 -12.31
CA THR A 78 -1.34 -2.30 -12.46
C THR A 78 -2.76 -2.59 -12.94
N LYS A 79 -3.68 -1.67 -12.66
CA LYS A 79 -5.13 -1.72 -12.90
C LYS A 79 -5.56 -2.39 -14.21
N PRO A 80 -4.99 -2.07 -15.41
CA PRO A 80 -5.45 -2.67 -16.66
C PRO A 80 -5.30 -4.19 -16.73
N TYR A 81 -4.48 -4.78 -15.86
CA TYR A 81 -4.19 -6.21 -15.86
C TYR A 81 -4.92 -6.99 -14.76
N LEU A 82 -5.60 -6.30 -13.81
CA LEU A 82 -6.17 -6.93 -12.61
C LEU A 82 -7.22 -8.00 -12.94
N SER A 83 -8.10 -7.75 -13.91
CA SER A 83 -9.12 -8.74 -14.31
C SER A 83 -8.49 -10.06 -14.81
N LYS A 84 -7.38 -9.98 -15.55
CA LYS A 84 -6.64 -11.15 -16.01
C LYS A 84 -5.79 -11.76 -14.89
N ALA A 85 -5.18 -10.91 -14.04
CA ALA A 85 -4.38 -11.36 -12.90
C ALA A 85 -5.20 -12.13 -11.86
N ALA A 86 -6.50 -11.91 -11.80
CA ALA A 86 -7.42 -12.66 -10.93
C ALA A 86 -7.79 -14.06 -11.46
N ASN A 87 -7.31 -14.46 -12.65
CA ASN A 87 -7.56 -15.80 -13.16
C ASN A 87 -6.86 -16.85 -12.31
N LYS A 88 -7.50 -18.02 -12.20
CA LYS A 88 -7.01 -19.15 -11.39
C LYS A 88 -5.56 -19.53 -11.66
N GLU A 89 -5.12 -19.41 -12.91
CA GLU A 89 -3.77 -19.78 -13.34
C GLU A 89 -2.62 -19.03 -12.66
N TYR A 90 -2.91 -17.84 -12.07
CA TYR A 90 -1.91 -17.00 -11.38
C TYR A 90 -1.92 -17.14 -9.86
N LYS A 91 -3.00 -17.71 -9.28
CA LYS A 91 -3.19 -17.71 -7.82
C LYS A 91 -2.15 -18.52 -7.08
N ASP A 92 -1.67 -19.60 -7.71
CA ASP A 92 -0.58 -20.41 -7.14
C ASP A 92 0.68 -19.57 -6.92
N ALA A 93 1.04 -18.70 -7.87
CA ALA A 93 2.18 -17.81 -7.72
C ALA A 93 2.00 -16.81 -6.55
N TYR A 94 0.77 -16.38 -6.27
CA TYR A 94 0.48 -15.43 -5.19
C TYR A 94 0.46 -16.13 -3.82
N LEU A 95 -0.06 -17.35 -3.75
CA LEU A 95 -0.28 -18.06 -2.49
C LEU A 95 0.89 -18.95 -2.09
N ASN A 96 1.69 -19.41 -3.05
CA ASN A 96 2.86 -20.26 -2.84
C ASN A 96 4.18 -19.60 -3.24
N GLY A 97 4.13 -18.32 -3.65
CA GLY A 97 5.31 -17.55 -4.01
C GLY A 97 6.14 -17.11 -2.80
N HIS A 98 7.43 -16.85 -3.05
CA HIS A 98 8.39 -16.41 -2.02
C HIS A 98 8.57 -14.87 -1.98
N ILE A 99 7.87 -14.14 -2.83
CA ILE A 99 7.94 -12.67 -2.92
C ILE A 99 6.53 -12.08 -2.89
N PRO A 100 6.35 -10.88 -2.34
CA PRO A 100 5.04 -10.24 -2.30
C PRO A 100 4.58 -9.77 -3.69
N PHE A 101 3.27 -9.88 -3.92
CA PHE A 101 2.57 -9.34 -5.07
C PHE A 101 1.66 -8.19 -4.62
N PHE A 102 1.69 -7.08 -5.37
CA PHE A 102 0.89 -5.90 -5.10
C PHE A 102 -0.01 -5.57 -6.29
N PHE A 103 -1.26 -5.21 -6.00
CA PHE A 103 -2.31 -4.94 -6.99
C PHE A 103 -2.77 -3.50 -6.83
N VAL A 104 -2.52 -2.68 -7.86
CA VAL A 104 -2.79 -1.23 -7.83
C VAL A 104 -4.21 -0.95 -8.28
N GLU A 105 -4.97 -0.21 -7.48
CA GLU A 105 -6.37 0.15 -7.71
C GLU A 105 -7.32 -1.05 -7.82
N SER A 106 -7.11 -2.08 -7.00
CA SER A 106 -8.04 -3.21 -6.93
C SER A 106 -9.32 -2.83 -6.20
N LYS A 107 -10.45 -2.85 -6.89
CA LYS A 107 -11.77 -2.61 -6.30
C LYS A 107 -12.24 -3.76 -5.37
N GLY A 108 -11.84 -4.97 -5.65
CA GLY A 108 -12.23 -6.15 -4.86
C GLY A 108 -11.29 -6.43 -3.67
N SER A 109 -10.47 -5.47 -3.24
CA SER A 109 -9.38 -5.69 -2.27
C SER A 109 -8.46 -6.82 -2.73
N ILE A 110 -8.02 -7.70 -1.84
CA ILE A 110 -7.16 -8.85 -2.15
C ILE A 110 -7.95 -10.09 -2.62
N LEU A 111 -9.24 -10.16 -2.31
CA LEU A 111 -10.07 -11.36 -2.51
C LEU A 111 -10.04 -11.92 -3.93
N PRO A 112 -10.11 -11.11 -5.02
CA PRO A 112 -10.07 -11.66 -6.37
C PRO A 112 -8.82 -12.48 -6.68
N PHE A 113 -7.72 -12.22 -5.97
CA PHE A 113 -6.41 -12.83 -6.25
C PHE A 113 -6.12 -14.06 -5.37
N VAL A 114 -6.88 -14.26 -4.30
CA VAL A 114 -6.67 -15.39 -3.36
C VAL A 114 -7.86 -16.34 -3.30
N ASP A 115 -9.06 -15.91 -3.68
CA ASP A 115 -10.28 -16.69 -3.66
C ASP A 115 -10.78 -16.97 -5.09
N ASN A 116 -11.33 -18.19 -5.29
CA ASN A 116 -11.82 -18.67 -6.58
C ASN A 116 -13.35 -18.61 -6.72
N SER A 117 -14.08 -18.16 -5.68
CA SER A 117 -15.54 -18.20 -5.66
C SER A 117 -16.19 -17.23 -6.64
N LEU A 118 -15.52 -16.11 -6.97
CA LEU A 118 -16.05 -15.08 -7.86
C LEU A 118 -14.98 -14.59 -8.84
N THR A 119 -15.43 -14.02 -9.96
CA THR A 119 -14.58 -13.31 -10.90
C THR A 119 -14.19 -11.93 -10.36
N TYR A 120 -13.12 -11.33 -10.88
CA TYR A 120 -12.71 -9.96 -10.53
C TYR A 120 -13.86 -8.97 -10.69
N LYS A 121 -14.65 -9.08 -11.79
CA LYS A 121 -15.80 -8.21 -12.03
C LYS A 121 -16.85 -8.33 -10.93
N GLN A 122 -17.18 -9.55 -10.53
CA GLN A 122 -18.19 -9.80 -9.49
C GLN A 122 -17.74 -9.24 -8.13
N TYR A 123 -16.45 -9.28 -7.80
CA TYR A 123 -15.91 -8.60 -6.61
C TYR A 123 -15.99 -7.08 -6.76
N ALA A 124 -15.54 -6.54 -7.90
CA ALA A 124 -15.50 -5.11 -8.16
C ALA A 124 -16.89 -4.44 -8.17
N ASP A 125 -17.90 -5.14 -8.66
CA ASP A 125 -19.28 -4.65 -8.73
C ASP A 125 -19.94 -4.52 -7.34
N ARG A 126 -19.38 -5.16 -6.32
CA ARG A 126 -19.87 -5.08 -4.92
C ARG A 126 -19.32 -3.86 -4.17
N VAL A 127 -18.39 -3.13 -4.76
CA VAL A 127 -17.69 -2.00 -4.14
C VAL A 127 -17.98 -0.73 -4.94
N ASN A 128 -18.73 0.19 -4.35
CA ASN A 128 -19.04 1.48 -4.98
C ASN A 128 -17.81 2.41 -5.02
N ASP A 129 -17.09 2.48 -3.89
CA ASP A 129 -15.84 3.22 -3.76
C ASP A 129 -14.84 2.44 -2.91
N THR A 130 -13.56 2.64 -3.14
CA THR A 130 -12.51 1.98 -2.36
C THR A 130 -11.57 3.00 -1.75
N GLN A 131 -11.31 2.82 -0.48
CA GLN A 131 -10.29 3.54 0.26
C GLN A 131 -8.88 3.08 -0.13
N SER A 132 -8.74 1.82 -0.55
CA SER A 132 -7.45 1.22 -0.87
C SER A 132 -6.94 1.64 -2.23
N TYR A 133 -5.68 2.08 -2.30
CA TYR A 133 -4.96 2.29 -3.54
C TYR A 133 -4.15 1.07 -3.96
N ILE A 134 -3.42 0.46 -3.02
CA ILE A 134 -2.66 -0.76 -3.28
C ILE A 134 -3.04 -1.82 -2.24
N VAL A 135 -3.24 -3.05 -2.68
CA VAL A 135 -3.34 -4.21 -1.81
C VAL A 135 -2.23 -5.20 -2.15
N GLY A 136 -1.76 -5.95 -1.17
CA GLY A 136 -0.68 -6.91 -1.37
C GLY A 136 -0.95 -8.25 -0.73
N VAL A 137 -0.28 -9.29 -1.24
CA VAL A 137 -0.26 -10.64 -0.68
C VAL A 137 1.14 -11.23 -0.79
N LEU A 138 1.52 -11.99 0.22
CA LEU A 138 2.66 -12.90 0.24
C LEU A 138 2.17 -14.25 0.74
N GLY A 139 2.21 -15.24 -0.10
CA GLY A 139 1.90 -16.61 0.28
C GLY A 139 2.94 -17.23 1.19
N ASN A 140 2.59 -18.34 1.79
CA ASN A 140 3.51 -19.17 2.56
C ASN A 140 3.64 -20.54 1.87
N PRO A 141 4.78 -20.83 1.21
CA PRO A 141 4.97 -22.10 0.51
C PRO A 141 4.87 -23.35 1.40
N ASN A 142 4.99 -23.16 2.71
CA ASN A 142 4.99 -24.24 3.71
C ASN A 142 3.69 -24.33 4.50
N GLY A 143 2.63 -23.61 4.11
CA GLY A 143 1.35 -23.60 4.84
C GLY A 143 0.22 -22.94 4.10
N ASP A 144 -0.99 -23.07 4.67
CA ASP A 144 -2.23 -22.53 4.09
C ASP A 144 -2.45 -21.03 4.40
N ASN A 145 -1.47 -20.38 5.05
CA ASN A 145 -1.55 -18.98 5.46
C ASN A 145 -0.86 -18.06 4.47
N TYR A 146 -1.33 -16.83 4.40
CA TYR A 146 -0.69 -15.75 3.62
C TYR A 146 -0.77 -14.44 4.39
N ASN A 147 0.22 -13.57 4.20
CA ASN A 147 0.22 -12.21 4.71
C ASN A 147 -0.48 -11.29 3.70
N THR A 148 -1.20 -10.29 4.19
CA THR A 148 -1.83 -9.28 3.34
C THR A 148 -1.53 -7.87 3.83
N TRP A 149 -1.51 -6.94 2.91
CA TRP A 149 -1.35 -5.52 3.19
C TRP A 149 -2.38 -4.70 2.43
N GLN A 150 -2.77 -3.59 3.04
CA GLN A 150 -3.63 -2.60 2.44
C GLN A 150 -3.02 -1.21 2.64
N TYR A 151 -2.92 -0.46 1.57
CA TYR A 151 -2.39 0.91 1.56
C TYR A 151 -3.47 1.83 1.01
N ASP A 152 -3.98 2.67 1.89
CA ASP A 152 -5.12 3.52 1.62
C ASP A 152 -4.68 4.89 1.10
N TYR A 153 -5.59 5.52 0.34
CA TYR A 153 -5.48 6.92 0.00
C TYR A 153 -5.48 7.78 1.27
N ALA A 154 -4.78 8.89 1.23
CA ALA A 154 -4.89 9.90 2.27
C ALA A 154 -6.31 10.51 2.29
N ILE A 155 -6.76 10.98 3.46
CA ILE A 155 -8.00 11.74 3.59
C ILE A 155 -7.64 13.22 3.69
N LYS A 156 -8.26 14.04 2.83
CA LYS A 156 -8.13 15.48 2.83
C LYS A 156 -9.51 16.11 2.67
N ASN A 157 -9.91 16.98 3.60
CA ASN A 157 -11.23 17.60 3.64
C ASN A 157 -12.37 16.56 3.54
N ASP A 158 -12.32 15.52 4.35
CA ASP A 158 -13.28 14.40 4.45
C ASP A 158 -13.48 13.63 3.12
N LYS A 159 -12.50 13.68 2.20
CA LYS A 159 -12.48 12.96 0.93
C LYS A 159 -11.16 12.24 0.72
N PHE A 160 -11.19 11.15 -0.03
CA PHE A 160 -9.96 10.46 -0.45
C PHE A 160 -9.16 11.34 -1.41
N ASP A 161 -7.91 11.66 -1.03
CA ASP A 161 -6.97 12.32 -1.94
C ASP A 161 -6.37 11.30 -2.89
N ARG A 162 -6.86 11.29 -4.12
CA ARG A 162 -6.42 10.38 -5.19
C ARG A 162 -5.33 10.98 -6.07
N THR A 163 -4.88 12.19 -5.76
CA THR A 163 -3.93 12.93 -6.61
C THR A 163 -2.49 12.67 -6.23
N ASP A 164 -2.23 12.36 -4.95
CA ASP A 164 -0.89 12.14 -4.44
C ASP A 164 -0.77 10.74 -3.82
N VAL A 165 -0.23 9.84 -4.60
CA VAL A 165 -0.07 8.42 -4.25
C VAL A 165 1.41 7.99 -4.15
N LYS A 166 2.36 8.92 -4.31
CA LYS A 166 3.79 8.58 -4.34
C LYS A 166 4.29 8.09 -3.00
N ASP A 167 3.78 8.63 -1.88
CA ASP A 167 4.09 8.16 -0.53
C ASP A 167 3.59 6.73 -0.27
N ILE A 168 2.52 6.32 -0.95
CA ILE A 168 1.98 4.95 -0.84
C ILE A 168 3.01 3.95 -1.35
N TYR A 169 3.69 4.26 -2.46
CA TYR A 169 4.77 3.41 -2.97
C TYR A 169 5.93 3.32 -1.99
N SER A 170 6.30 4.41 -1.33
CA SER A 170 7.35 4.38 -0.29
C SER A 170 7.02 3.43 0.85
N ARG A 171 5.75 3.39 1.27
CA ARG A 171 5.26 2.43 2.29
C ARG A 171 5.30 0.99 1.78
N VAL A 172 4.93 0.76 0.52
CA VAL A 172 5.06 -0.56 -0.12
C VAL A 172 6.52 -1.01 -0.14
N PHE A 173 7.47 -0.16 -0.53
CA PHE A 173 8.89 -0.50 -0.57
C PHE A 173 9.46 -0.84 0.80
N LYS A 174 9.03 -0.15 1.87
CA LYS A 174 9.38 -0.51 3.26
C LYS A 174 8.89 -1.92 3.61
N THR A 175 7.68 -2.26 3.22
CA THR A 175 7.15 -3.62 3.43
C THR A 175 7.97 -4.65 2.65
N VAL A 176 8.28 -4.40 1.37
CA VAL A 176 9.12 -5.30 0.57
C VAL A 176 10.48 -5.54 1.24
N GLU A 177 11.15 -4.49 1.72
CA GLU A 177 12.43 -4.63 2.42
C GLU A 177 12.31 -5.47 3.70
N LYS A 178 11.23 -5.29 4.45
CA LYS A 178 10.98 -6.07 5.68
C LYS A 178 10.80 -7.56 5.37
N GLU A 179 9.97 -7.88 4.37
CA GLU A 179 9.70 -9.27 3.99
C GLU A 179 10.92 -9.97 3.35
N LYS A 180 11.80 -9.21 2.67
CA LYS A 180 13.06 -9.73 2.13
C LYS A 180 14.04 -10.20 3.21
N ARG A 181 13.96 -9.63 4.42
CA ARG A 181 14.83 -9.93 5.56
C ARG A 181 14.27 -11.03 6.46
N SER A 182 13.05 -11.47 6.22
CA SER A 182 12.34 -12.52 7.00
C SER A 182 12.66 -13.89 6.47
#